data_85a3e567b475489153174127195fba14
#
_entry.id   85a3e567b475489153174127195fba14
#
_cell.length_a   1.000
_cell.length_b   1.000
_cell.length_c   1.000
_cell.angle_alpha   90.00
_cell.angle_beta   90.00
_cell.angle_gamma   90.00
#
_symmetry.space_group_name_H-M   'P 1'
#
loop_
_entity.id
_entity.type
_entity.pdbx_description
1 polymer ?
#
loop_
_entity_poly.entity_id
_entity_poly.type
_entity_poly.pdbx_seq_one_letter_code
_entity_poly.pdbx_strand_id
1 'polypeptide(L)'
;LGRALAEKSLAQNIGQPSLIALAFIIERKRKDYYDQLERHQKTLDVTPWLVWFAEAVLEAQQVTLDRVGFFIAKAHFYDRHRYALNERQAKVIERMFREGPDGFKGGLSAENYISISGTSRATATR
;
A
#
# COMPACT_ATOMS: atom_id res chain seq x y z
N LEU A 1 -0.90 -16.65 -16.62
CA LEU A 1 -2.29 -16.89 -17.03
C LEU A 1 -3.21 -17.11 -15.82
N GLY A 2 -2.84 -17.99 -14.85
CA GLY A 2 -3.68 -18.33 -13.69
C GLY A 2 -4.05 -17.15 -12.79
N ARG A 3 -3.12 -16.21 -12.54
CA ARG A 3 -3.38 -15.00 -11.73
C ARG A 3 -4.44 -14.10 -12.36
N ALA A 4 -4.33 -13.85 -13.67
CA ALA A 4 -5.30 -13.03 -14.39
C ALA A 4 -6.70 -13.67 -14.43
N LEU A 5 -6.77 -15.00 -14.49
CA LEU A 5 -8.03 -15.74 -14.40
C LEU A 5 -8.64 -15.64 -13.00
N ALA A 6 -7.83 -15.73 -11.94
CA ALA A 6 -8.28 -15.58 -10.56
C ALA A 6 -8.80 -14.16 -10.29
N GLU A 7 -8.08 -13.13 -10.73
CA GLU A 7 -8.53 -11.73 -10.60
C GLU A 7 -9.83 -11.47 -11.38
N LYS A 8 -9.93 -12.01 -12.60
CA LYS A 8 -11.16 -11.90 -13.40
C LYS A 8 -12.34 -12.60 -12.74
N SER A 9 -12.13 -13.82 -12.22
CA SER A 9 -13.15 -14.58 -11.52
C SER A 9 -13.62 -13.86 -10.24
N LEU A 10 -12.69 -13.32 -9.45
CA LEU A 10 -13.00 -12.50 -8.27
C LEU A 10 -13.79 -11.26 -8.65
N ALA A 11 -13.39 -10.52 -9.68
CA ALA A 11 -14.09 -9.33 -10.15
C ALA A 11 -15.53 -9.66 -10.60
N GLN A 12 -15.73 -10.79 -11.29
CA GLN A 12 -17.03 -11.24 -11.73
C GLN A 12 -17.96 -11.63 -10.56
N ASN A 13 -17.40 -12.29 -9.54
CA ASN A 13 -18.19 -12.71 -8.35
C ASN A 13 -18.53 -11.54 -7.42
N ILE A 14 -17.67 -10.53 -7.35
CA ILE A 14 -17.89 -9.33 -6.52
C ILE A 14 -18.77 -8.30 -7.26
N GLY A 15 -18.94 -8.43 -8.58
CA GLY A 15 -19.75 -7.54 -9.41
C GLY A 15 -19.14 -6.14 -9.62
N GLN A 16 -17.87 -5.96 -9.27
CA GLN A 16 -17.11 -4.71 -9.43
C GLN A 16 -15.68 -5.01 -9.90
N PRO A 17 -15.02 -4.08 -10.60
CA PRO A 17 -13.60 -4.17 -10.85
C PRO A 17 -12.86 -4.30 -9.51
N SER A 18 -12.23 -5.43 -9.31
CA SER A 18 -11.51 -5.69 -8.07
C SER A 18 -10.23 -4.86 -8.07
N LEU A 19 -10.17 -3.84 -7.24
CA LEU A 19 -8.95 -3.09 -6.92
C LEU A 19 -8.03 -3.88 -5.97
N ILE A 20 -8.24 -5.20 -5.89
CA ILE A 20 -7.52 -6.07 -4.96
C ILE A 20 -6.05 -6.14 -5.39
N ALA A 21 -5.16 -5.76 -4.48
CA ALA A 21 -3.72 -5.81 -4.69
C ALA A 21 -3.15 -7.25 -4.59
N LEU A 22 -3.83 -8.24 -5.22
CA LEU A 22 -3.48 -9.66 -5.10
C LEU A 22 -2.08 -9.94 -5.65
N ALA A 23 -1.73 -9.36 -6.80
CA ALA A 23 -0.39 -9.52 -7.39
C ALA A 23 0.70 -9.01 -6.45
N PHE A 24 0.44 -7.91 -5.72
CA PHE A 24 1.36 -7.35 -4.74
C PHE A 24 1.55 -8.30 -3.55
N ILE A 25 0.48 -8.90 -3.03
CA ILE A 25 0.56 -9.86 -1.92
C ILE A 25 1.28 -11.14 -2.34
N ILE A 26 0.97 -11.67 -3.52
CA ILE A 26 1.67 -12.86 -4.05
C ILE A 26 3.17 -12.59 -4.21
N GLU A 27 3.56 -11.42 -4.72
CA GLU A 27 4.98 -11.07 -4.85
C GLU A 27 5.65 -10.92 -3.48
N ARG A 28 4.99 -10.30 -2.51
CA ARG A 28 5.49 -10.17 -1.14
C ARG A 28 5.66 -11.52 -0.44
N LYS A 29 4.76 -12.49 -0.72
CA LYS A 29 4.77 -13.87 -0.21
C LYS A 29 5.28 -14.87 -1.25
N ARG A 30 6.15 -14.45 -2.16
CA ARG A 30 6.57 -15.23 -3.33
C ARG A 30 7.09 -16.61 -2.98
N LYS A 31 7.90 -16.73 -1.94
CA LYS A 31 8.43 -18.01 -1.47
C LYS A 31 7.29 -18.94 -1.04
N ASP A 32 6.41 -18.47 -0.16
CA ASP A 32 5.28 -19.25 0.34
C ASP A 32 4.35 -19.68 -0.80
N TYR A 33 4.15 -18.80 -1.79
CA TYR A 33 3.37 -19.12 -2.99
C TYR A 33 3.94 -20.32 -3.74
N TYR A 34 5.25 -20.35 -3.99
CA TYR A 34 5.88 -21.47 -4.69
C TYR A 34 5.94 -22.74 -3.85
N ASP A 35 6.18 -22.61 -2.54
CA ASP A 35 6.15 -23.73 -1.60
C ASP A 35 4.74 -24.38 -1.57
N GLN A 36 3.68 -23.58 -1.60
CA GLN A 36 2.31 -24.09 -1.69
C GLN A 36 2.05 -24.81 -3.04
N LEU A 37 2.50 -24.24 -4.15
CA LEU A 37 2.36 -24.89 -5.46
C LEU A 37 3.09 -26.23 -5.51
N GLU A 38 4.33 -26.30 -5.01
CA GLU A 38 5.12 -27.54 -5.01
C GLU A 38 4.48 -28.65 -4.17
N ARG A 39 3.96 -28.30 -2.97
CA ARG A 39 3.27 -29.26 -2.11
C ARG A 39 2.03 -29.85 -2.79
N HIS A 40 1.27 -29.04 -3.53
CA HIS A 40 0.02 -29.47 -4.14
C HIS A 40 0.18 -30.19 -5.48
N GLN A 41 1.36 -30.15 -6.10
CA GLN A 41 1.66 -31.00 -7.28
C GLN A 41 1.74 -32.49 -6.92
N LYS A 42 1.90 -32.82 -5.65
CA LYS A 42 2.12 -34.19 -5.16
C LYS A 42 0.88 -34.82 -4.50
N THR A 43 -0.19 -34.06 -4.35
CA THR A 43 -1.42 -34.51 -3.68
C THR A 43 -2.67 -34.03 -4.41
N LEU A 44 -3.76 -34.78 -4.32
CA LEU A 44 -5.08 -34.39 -4.83
C LEU A 44 -5.85 -33.47 -3.86
N ASP A 45 -5.36 -33.32 -2.62
CA ASP A 45 -5.97 -32.42 -1.65
C ASP A 45 -5.54 -30.97 -1.91
N VAL A 46 -6.43 -30.17 -2.47
CA VAL A 46 -6.24 -28.75 -2.77
C VAL A 46 -6.66 -27.82 -1.62
N THR A 47 -7.18 -28.37 -0.53
CA THR A 47 -7.71 -27.59 0.60
C THR A 47 -6.69 -26.60 1.18
N PRO A 48 -5.44 -27.02 1.50
CA PRO A 48 -4.44 -26.08 2.04
C PRO A 48 -4.10 -24.94 1.07
N TRP A 49 -4.09 -25.22 -0.23
CA TRP A 49 -3.90 -24.20 -1.26
C TRP A 49 -5.05 -23.18 -1.27
N LEU A 50 -6.30 -23.65 -1.22
CA LEU A 50 -7.47 -22.77 -1.20
C LEU A 50 -7.50 -21.89 0.03
N VAL A 51 -7.15 -22.44 1.21
CA VAL A 51 -7.04 -21.66 2.45
C VAL A 51 -5.98 -20.57 2.32
N TRP A 52 -4.77 -20.92 1.90
CA TRP A 52 -3.69 -19.94 1.69
C TRP A 52 -4.09 -18.84 0.70
N PHE A 53 -4.75 -19.23 -0.40
CA PHE A 53 -5.19 -18.29 -1.41
C PHE A 53 -6.27 -17.35 -0.89
N ALA A 54 -7.25 -17.87 -0.13
CA ALA A 54 -8.28 -17.05 0.51
C ALA A 54 -7.68 -16.04 1.49
N GLU A 55 -6.71 -16.45 2.30
CA GLU A 55 -5.98 -15.56 3.21
C GLU A 55 -5.22 -14.46 2.44
N ALA A 56 -4.58 -14.81 1.32
CA ALA A 56 -3.90 -13.84 0.46
C ALA A 56 -4.88 -12.83 -0.16
N VAL A 57 -6.09 -13.26 -0.52
CA VAL A 57 -7.17 -12.38 -1.01
C VAL A 57 -7.63 -11.41 0.08
N LEU A 58 -7.86 -11.90 1.30
CA LEU A 58 -8.26 -11.06 2.45
C LEU A 58 -7.18 -10.02 2.78
N GLU A 59 -5.92 -10.42 2.80
CA GLU A 59 -4.80 -9.48 3.01
C GLU A 59 -4.73 -8.43 1.89
N ALA A 60 -4.92 -8.84 0.64
CA ALA A 60 -4.95 -7.94 -0.50
C ALA A 60 -6.11 -6.91 -0.42
N GLN A 61 -7.26 -7.32 0.07
CA GLN A 61 -8.39 -6.43 0.34
C GLN A 61 -8.02 -5.40 1.42
N GLN A 62 -7.44 -5.84 2.53
CA GLN A 62 -7.03 -4.94 3.62
C GLN A 62 -6.02 -3.91 3.14
N VAL A 63 -4.97 -4.32 2.43
CA VAL A 63 -3.98 -3.41 1.84
C VAL A 63 -4.64 -2.39 0.90
N THR A 64 -5.64 -2.82 0.14
CA THR A 64 -6.38 -1.92 -0.76
C THR A 64 -7.19 -0.89 0.04
N LEU A 65 -7.89 -1.32 1.09
CA LEU A 65 -8.66 -0.43 1.96
C LEU A 65 -7.75 0.60 2.65
N ASP A 66 -6.60 0.17 3.16
CA ASP A 66 -5.63 1.05 3.80
C ASP A 66 -5.11 2.12 2.82
N ARG A 67 -4.84 1.74 1.57
CA ARG A 67 -4.43 2.69 0.52
C ARG A 67 -5.52 3.68 0.16
N VAL A 68 -6.75 3.22 -0.01
CA VAL A 68 -7.91 4.09 -0.26
C VAL A 68 -8.11 5.06 0.91
N GLY A 69 -8.08 4.56 2.15
CA GLY A 69 -8.16 5.37 3.35
C GLY A 69 -7.07 6.45 3.42
N PHE A 70 -5.84 6.08 3.07
CA PHE A 70 -4.72 7.03 2.97
C PHE A 70 -4.98 8.13 1.94
N PHE A 71 -5.47 7.81 0.75
CA PHE A 71 -5.76 8.83 -0.27
C PHE A 71 -6.91 9.75 0.14
N ILE A 72 -7.94 9.22 0.80
CA ILE A 72 -9.04 10.03 1.35
C ILE A 72 -8.50 10.98 2.43
N ALA A 73 -7.71 10.47 3.38
CA ALA A 73 -7.11 11.30 4.43
C ALA A 73 -6.19 12.39 3.86
N LYS A 74 -5.40 12.05 2.82
CA LYS A 74 -4.57 13.01 2.08
C LYS A 74 -5.42 14.10 1.42
N ALA A 75 -6.53 13.76 0.77
CA ALA A 75 -7.42 14.73 0.15
C ALA A 75 -8.02 15.66 1.21
N HIS A 76 -8.56 15.12 2.31
CA HIS A 76 -9.09 15.92 3.43
C HIS A 76 -8.03 16.81 4.07
N PHE A 77 -6.80 16.34 4.18
CA PHE A 77 -5.70 17.17 4.69
C PHE A 77 -5.47 18.40 3.80
N TYR A 78 -5.39 18.22 2.48
CA TYR A 78 -5.19 19.34 1.55
C TYR A 78 -6.39 20.27 1.50
N ASP A 79 -7.61 19.75 1.56
CA ASP A 79 -8.82 20.58 1.58
C ASP A 79 -8.84 21.53 2.79
N ARG A 80 -8.36 21.06 3.94
CA ARG A 80 -8.34 21.86 5.18
C ARG A 80 -7.14 22.80 5.28
N HIS A 81 -5.98 22.40 4.80
CA HIS A 81 -4.70 23.01 5.17
C HIS A 81 -3.92 23.63 4.02
N ARG A 82 -4.28 23.39 2.73
CA ARG A 82 -3.51 23.86 1.57
C ARG A 82 -3.18 25.36 1.62
N TYR A 83 -4.11 26.19 2.09
CA TYR A 83 -3.94 27.64 2.15
C TYR A 83 -3.23 28.14 3.41
N ALA A 84 -3.09 27.28 4.42
CA ALA A 84 -2.36 27.57 5.65
C ALA A 84 -0.88 27.18 5.58
N LEU A 85 -0.49 26.35 4.62
CA LEU A 85 0.87 25.90 4.45
C LEU A 85 1.70 26.93 3.65
N ASN A 86 2.87 27.30 4.16
CA ASN A 86 3.85 28.00 3.36
C ASN A 86 4.55 27.03 2.38
N GLU A 87 5.27 27.57 1.39
CA GLU A 87 5.90 26.76 0.33
C GLU A 87 6.84 25.66 0.87
N ARG A 88 7.58 25.93 1.94
CA ARG A 88 8.50 24.97 2.55
C ARG A 88 7.74 23.82 3.23
N GLN A 89 6.69 24.16 3.98
CA GLN A 89 5.81 23.19 4.61
C GLN A 89 5.09 22.34 3.56
N ALA A 90 4.56 22.97 2.52
CA ALA A 90 3.89 22.29 1.41
C ALA A 90 4.84 21.28 0.74
N LYS A 91 6.09 21.66 0.47
CA LYS A 91 7.11 20.77 -0.11
C LYS A 91 7.40 19.55 0.77
N VAL A 92 7.50 19.75 2.07
CA VAL A 92 7.74 18.66 3.04
C VAL A 92 6.54 17.73 3.12
N ILE A 93 5.34 18.28 3.25
CA ILE A 93 4.08 17.50 3.29
C ILE A 93 3.90 16.70 1.99
N GLU A 94 4.16 17.31 0.83
CA GLU A 94 4.10 16.61 -0.45
C GLU A 94 5.08 15.42 -0.49
N ARG A 95 6.32 15.62 0.00
CA ARG A 95 7.31 14.55 0.08
C ARG A 95 6.88 13.43 1.00
N MET A 96 6.30 13.73 2.15
CA MET A 96 5.75 12.73 3.08
C MET A 96 4.60 11.95 2.45
N PHE A 97 3.65 12.61 1.82
CA PHE A 97 2.53 11.95 1.15
C PHE A 97 2.93 11.15 -0.10
N ARG A 98 4.09 11.43 -0.69
CA ARG A 98 4.63 10.65 -1.82
C ARG A 98 5.11 9.27 -1.39
N GLU A 99 5.59 9.12 -0.15
CA GLU A 99 6.02 7.82 0.40
C GLU A 99 4.85 6.86 0.63
N GLY A 100 3.62 7.37 0.73
CA GLY A 100 2.42 6.56 0.84
C GLY A 100 2.11 6.07 2.26
N PRO A 101 1.20 5.08 2.39
CA PRO A 101 0.73 4.57 3.68
C PRO A 101 1.81 3.81 4.46
N ASP A 102 2.84 3.30 3.79
CA ASP A 102 3.94 2.55 4.42
C ASP A 102 4.87 3.46 5.25
N GLY A 103 4.62 4.78 5.19
CA GLY A 103 5.27 5.78 6.01
C GLY A 103 6.53 6.38 5.39
N PHE A 104 6.93 7.48 5.98
CA PHE A 104 8.12 8.22 5.60
C PHE A 104 9.32 7.74 6.41
N LYS A 105 10.33 7.16 5.74
CA LYS A 105 11.51 6.59 6.40
C LYS A 105 12.23 7.64 7.24
N GLY A 106 12.41 7.36 8.55
CA GLY A 106 13.01 8.28 9.51
C GLY A 106 12.06 9.34 10.06
N GLY A 107 10.79 9.34 9.68
CA GLY A 107 9.78 10.29 10.15
C GLY A 107 10.10 11.74 9.79
N LEU A 108 9.33 12.68 10.32
CA LEU A 108 9.57 14.11 10.17
C LEU A 108 10.52 14.61 11.28
N SER A 109 11.81 14.32 11.15
CA SER A 109 12.87 14.92 11.97
C SER A 109 13.24 16.32 11.46
N ALA A 110 13.88 17.14 12.31
CA ALA A 110 14.43 18.43 11.89
C ALA A 110 15.41 18.30 10.73
N GLU A 111 16.20 17.22 10.69
CA GLU A 111 17.16 16.94 9.62
C GLU A 111 16.45 16.64 8.30
N ASN A 112 15.42 15.79 8.33
CA ASN A 112 14.59 15.50 7.16
C ASN A 112 13.88 16.77 6.67
N TYR A 113 13.34 17.58 7.58
CA TYR A 113 12.72 18.86 7.22
C TYR A 113 13.71 19.80 6.52
N ILE A 114 14.90 19.98 7.08
CA ILE A 114 15.97 20.81 6.50
C ILE A 114 16.35 20.29 5.11
N SER A 115 16.58 18.98 4.99
CA SER A 115 16.97 18.33 3.72
C SER A 115 15.94 18.54 2.62
N ILE A 116 14.65 18.42 2.95
CA ILE A 116 13.55 18.52 1.97
C ILE A 116 13.26 19.98 1.63
N SER A 117 13.21 20.86 2.64
CA SER A 117 12.79 22.25 2.47
C SER A 117 13.91 23.19 2.05
N GLY A 118 15.19 22.77 2.21
CA GLY A 118 16.36 23.59 1.96
C GLY A 118 16.52 24.75 2.96
N THR A 119 15.92 24.65 4.17
CA THR A 119 15.95 25.71 5.17
C THR A 119 17.13 25.58 6.14
N SER A 120 17.42 26.64 6.92
CA SER A 120 18.40 26.57 8.00
C SER A 120 17.85 25.86 9.25
N ARG A 121 18.76 25.34 10.08
CA ARG A 121 18.39 24.67 11.34
C ARG A 121 17.60 25.60 12.27
N ALA A 122 17.95 26.87 12.37
CA ALA A 122 17.26 27.86 13.17
C ALA A 122 15.80 28.09 12.73
N THR A 123 15.51 27.91 11.44
CA THR A 123 14.14 28.03 10.89
C THR A 123 13.36 26.76 11.07
N ALA A 124 14.01 25.60 11.05
CA ALA A 124 13.36 24.29 11.18
C ALA A 124 12.88 24.01 12.63
N THR A 125 13.44 24.70 13.62
CA THR A 125 13.12 24.52 15.05
C THR A 125 12.08 25.52 15.59
N ARG A 126 11.62 26.44 14.77
CA ARG A 126 10.54 27.40 15.07
C ARG A 126 9.18 26.89 14.63
#